data_6ed922fa6c6b9bcbf0823b361a28e80d
#
_entry.id   6ed922fa6c6b9bcbf0823b361a28e80d
#
_cell.length_a   1.000
_cell.length_b   1.000
_cell.length_c   1.000
_cell.angle_alpha   90.00
_cell.angle_beta   90.00
_cell.angle_gamma   90.00
#
_symmetry.space_group_name_H-M   'P 1'
#
loop_
_entity.id
_entity.type
_entity.pdbx_description
1 polymer ?
#
loop_
_entity_poly.entity_id
_entity_poly.type
_entity_poly.pdbx_seq_one_letter_code
_entity_poly.pdbx_strand_id
1 'polypeptide(L)'
;MPNTTVLSSATQRRFTIGFNEILNFAYDTFCSNKLQFILTALAMAVGTASVILVVHIGLTGKQYMLRQLQSIGTNMIYADYQGGAQRIDSTPDPMTIEDVQAVREQVSSVVAASPTVALGDRISVGGGAQSDILVLGVDPAYLRVRNLKVLAGRFFDPEDSAGRNKVAVITDKLALKLYGNIPVAVGQIIKLSGGLPFTIIGVFRESVDTFGQSEIQEDTMLIPYTVSRFFTPTAAVYQIYFSAASPQDVIPATAAIKRVLQSRHRAESVYSVQNLTQFLTVAERIANAMTLILMLVSFVTLLVSGIGIMNIMLATVTSRIREIGIRKAIGATNRAIRFQFLTEAILIAFSGGIVGILAGMAIPFSVRIFTDYHFPISGLSAIIAILVSSIVGIIFGTIPATRASQLDPVESLRYE
;
A
#
# COMPACT_ATOMS: atom_id res chain seq x y z
N MET A 1 -24.76 77.96 -42.45
CA MET A 1 -24.40 76.55 -42.69
C MET A 1 -22.92 76.48 -42.93
N PRO A 2 -22.15 75.84 -42.13
CA PRO A 2 -21.55 74.55 -42.48
C PRO A 2 -21.43 73.62 -41.31
N ASN A 3 -21.29 72.34 -41.66
CA ASN A 3 -21.08 71.16 -40.94
C ASN A 3 -19.88 71.19 -39.99
N THR A 4 -20.10 70.64 -38.76
CA THR A 4 -19.05 70.21 -37.89
C THR A 4 -19.42 68.81 -37.34
N THR A 5 -18.90 67.80 -37.99
CA THR A 5 -18.85 66.45 -37.45
C THR A 5 -17.45 65.91 -37.66
N VAL A 6 -16.58 66.04 -36.65
CA VAL A 6 -15.39 65.27 -36.48
C VAL A 6 -15.10 65.20 -34.97
N LEU A 7 -15.52 64.16 -34.32
CA LEU A 7 -14.99 63.75 -33.05
C LEU A 7 -14.89 62.18 -33.08
N SER A 8 -13.73 61.78 -33.49
CA SER A 8 -12.76 61.12 -32.64
C SER A 8 -13.17 59.77 -32.10
N SER A 9 -12.95 58.79 -32.92
CA SER A 9 -12.74 57.38 -32.43
C SER A 9 -11.35 57.31 -31.81
N ALA A 10 -11.24 57.71 -30.56
CA ALA A 10 -10.07 57.33 -29.75
C ALA A 10 -10.13 55.79 -29.47
N THR A 11 -9.47 55.06 -30.33
CA THR A 11 -9.19 53.67 -30.17
C THR A 11 -8.45 53.47 -28.87
N GLN A 12 -9.12 53.02 -27.80
CA GLN A 12 -8.50 52.52 -26.61
C GLN A 12 -7.64 51.29 -27.03
N ARG A 13 -6.36 51.52 -27.26
CA ARG A 13 -5.37 50.44 -27.35
C ARG A 13 -5.36 49.75 -25.97
N ARG A 14 -6.08 48.64 -25.90
CA ARG A 14 -5.92 47.66 -24.78
C ARG A 14 -4.47 47.25 -24.84
N PHE A 15 -3.70 47.64 -23.84
CA PHE A 15 -2.37 47.09 -23.60
C PHE A 15 -2.54 45.61 -23.23
N THR A 16 -2.57 44.73 -24.22
CA THR A 16 -2.43 43.29 -24.03
C THR A 16 -0.94 43.03 -23.96
N ILE A 17 -0.44 42.83 -22.73
CA ILE A 17 0.94 42.38 -22.51
C ILE A 17 1.08 41.05 -23.21
N GLY A 18 1.96 40.95 -24.19
CA GLY A 18 2.20 39.70 -24.93
C GLY A 18 2.78 38.62 -24.03
N PHE A 19 2.41 37.38 -24.25
CA PHE A 19 2.92 36.25 -23.46
C PHE A 19 4.46 36.19 -23.44
N ASN A 20 5.13 36.56 -24.54
CA ASN A 20 6.59 36.64 -24.62
C ASN A 20 7.17 37.76 -23.72
N GLU A 21 6.48 38.88 -23.56
CA GLU A 21 6.91 39.94 -22.63
C GLU A 21 6.82 39.46 -21.18
N ILE A 22 5.79 38.70 -20.84
CA ILE A 22 5.64 38.11 -19.49
C ILE A 22 6.78 37.14 -19.20
N LEU A 23 7.17 36.29 -20.16
CA LEU A 23 8.28 35.36 -20.01
C LEU A 23 9.63 36.07 -19.86
N ASN A 24 9.90 37.08 -20.67
CA ASN A 24 11.14 37.86 -20.56
C ASN A 24 11.20 38.60 -19.22
N PHE A 25 10.06 39.10 -18.75
CA PHE A 25 9.98 39.78 -17.46
C PHE A 25 10.21 38.85 -16.27
N ALA A 26 9.69 37.64 -16.35
CA ALA A 26 9.96 36.59 -15.35
C ALA A 26 11.44 36.20 -15.35
N TYR A 27 12.08 36.17 -16.50
CA TYR A 27 13.51 35.90 -16.62
C TYR A 27 14.38 37.03 -16.01
N ASP A 28 14.03 38.32 -16.25
CA ASP A 28 14.72 39.46 -15.66
C ASP A 28 14.55 39.48 -14.12
N THR A 29 13.40 39.10 -13.62
CA THR A 29 13.14 38.96 -12.18
C THR A 29 13.99 37.88 -11.58
N PHE A 30 14.13 36.73 -12.26
CA PHE A 30 15.03 35.64 -11.87
C PHE A 30 16.48 36.13 -11.78
N CYS A 31 16.93 36.94 -12.73
CA CYS A 31 18.32 37.41 -12.77
C CYS A 31 18.63 38.45 -11.69
N SER A 32 17.66 39.24 -11.23
CA SER A 32 17.86 40.30 -10.23
C SER A 32 17.92 39.78 -8.77
N ASN A 33 17.15 38.75 -8.42
CA ASN A 33 17.05 38.21 -7.05
C ASN A 33 17.18 36.68 -7.00
N LYS A 34 18.26 36.13 -7.57
CA LYS A 34 18.48 34.71 -7.77
C LYS A 34 18.31 33.86 -6.51
N LEU A 35 18.87 34.31 -5.37
CA LEU A 35 18.85 33.58 -4.12
C LEU A 35 17.42 33.40 -3.57
N GLN A 36 16.64 34.47 -3.58
CA GLN A 36 15.26 34.45 -3.09
C GLN A 36 14.36 33.58 -3.98
N PHE A 37 14.52 33.69 -5.31
CA PHE A 37 13.80 32.88 -6.26
C PHE A 37 14.10 31.39 -6.09
N ILE A 38 15.39 31.02 -5.99
CA ILE A 38 15.82 29.62 -5.79
C ILE A 38 15.27 29.07 -4.48
N LEU A 39 15.33 29.83 -3.37
CA LEU A 39 14.82 29.36 -2.08
C LEU A 39 13.29 29.13 -2.13
N THR A 40 12.54 29.98 -2.82
CA THR A 40 11.08 29.83 -2.95
C THR A 40 10.73 28.65 -3.85
N ALA A 41 11.40 28.55 -5.00
CA ALA A 41 11.22 27.44 -5.92
C ALA A 41 11.60 26.11 -5.24
N LEU A 42 12.66 26.09 -4.43
CA LEU A 42 13.06 24.92 -3.65
C LEU A 42 12.00 24.54 -2.61
N ALA A 43 11.50 25.52 -1.84
CA ALA A 43 10.41 25.26 -0.88
C ALA A 43 9.18 24.69 -1.57
N MET A 44 8.80 25.26 -2.71
CA MET A 44 7.68 24.75 -3.52
C MET A 44 7.96 23.35 -4.09
N ALA A 45 9.20 23.09 -4.52
CA ALA A 45 9.62 21.80 -5.01
C ALA A 45 9.53 20.72 -3.92
N VAL A 46 9.94 21.01 -2.70
CA VAL A 46 9.81 20.10 -1.55
C VAL A 46 8.33 19.83 -1.25
N GLY A 47 7.49 20.87 -1.22
CA GLY A 47 6.05 20.72 -1.00
C GLY A 47 5.39 19.85 -2.07
N THR A 48 5.71 20.09 -3.34
CA THR A 48 5.16 19.33 -4.48
C THR A 48 5.69 17.90 -4.51
N ALA A 49 6.97 17.70 -4.24
CA ALA A 49 7.58 16.36 -4.15
C ALA A 49 6.94 15.54 -3.03
N SER A 50 6.65 16.14 -1.87
CA SER A 50 5.98 15.45 -0.77
C SER A 50 4.58 14.96 -1.15
N VAL A 51 3.80 15.77 -1.88
CA VAL A 51 2.47 15.35 -2.39
C VAL A 51 2.59 14.15 -3.31
N ILE A 52 3.54 14.16 -4.24
CA ILE A 52 3.76 13.05 -5.16
C ILE A 52 4.15 11.78 -4.41
N LEU A 53 5.10 11.89 -3.47
CA LEU A 53 5.52 10.74 -2.65
C LEU A 53 4.37 10.14 -1.86
N VAL A 54 3.52 10.97 -1.25
CA VAL A 54 2.35 10.50 -0.49
C VAL A 54 1.38 9.73 -1.38
N VAL A 55 1.06 10.26 -2.57
CA VAL A 55 0.18 9.58 -3.52
C VAL A 55 0.79 8.24 -3.97
N HIS A 56 2.10 8.21 -4.27
CA HIS A 56 2.78 6.98 -4.66
C HIS A 56 2.83 5.94 -3.53
N ILE A 57 3.13 6.35 -2.29
CA ILE A 57 3.13 5.45 -1.13
C ILE A 57 1.74 4.86 -0.90
N GLY A 58 0.68 5.68 -0.97
CA GLY A 58 -0.70 5.23 -0.79
C GLY A 58 -1.14 4.21 -1.86
N LEU A 59 -0.88 4.50 -3.14
CA LEU A 59 -1.21 3.61 -4.25
C LEU A 59 -0.39 2.32 -4.24
N THR A 60 0.90 2.42 -3.93
CA THR A 60 1.81 1.27 -3.85
C THR A 60 1.45 0.35 -2.70
N GLY A 61 1.18 0.91 -1.52
CA GLY A 61 0.75 0.15 -0.34
C GLY A 61 -0.51 -0.67 -0.63
N LYS A 62 -1.53 -0.05 -1.24
CA LYS A 62 -2.75 -0.74 -1.64
C LYS A 62 -2.48 -1.85 -2.66
N GLN A 63 -1.71 -1.60 -3.71
CA GLN A 63 -1.40 -2.62 -4.73
C GLN A 63 -0.54 -3.75 -4.18
N TYR A 64 0.41 -3.45 -3.32
CA TYR A 64 1.23 -4.45 -2.65
C TYR A 64 0.36 -5.39 -1.81
N MET A 65 -0.52 -4.83 -0.97
CA MET A 65 -1.47 -5.62 -0.18
C MET A 65 -2.35 -6.50 -1.05
N LEU A 66 -2.94 -5.95 -2.12
CA LEU A 66 -3.79 -6.73 -3.03
C LEU A 66 -3.03 -7.89 -3.70
N ARG A 67 -1.78 -7.68 -4.12
CA ARG A 67 -0.95 -8.74 -4.72
C ARG A 67 -0.61 -9.83 -3.71
N GLN A 68 -0.23 -9.46 -2.49
CA GLN A 68 0.06 -10.43 -1.42
C GLN A 68 -1.14 -11.32 -1.12
N LEU A 69 -2.34 -10.76 -1.15
CA LEU A 69 -3.56 -11.50 -0.86
C LEU A 69 -4.01 -12.40 -2.00
N GLN A 70 -3.86 -11.96 -3.24
CA GLN A 70 -4.14 -12.81 -4.40
C GLN A 70 -3.28 -14.06 -4.43
N SER A 71 -2.08 -13.99 -3.88
CA SER A 71 -1.15 -15.11 -3.84
C SER A 71 -1.36 -16.07 -2.67
N ILE A 72 -1.92 -15.61 -1.54
CA ILE A 72 -2.28 -16.47 -0.39
C ILE A 72 -3.54 -17.30 -0.70
N GLY A 73 -4.39 -16.85 -1.62
CA GLY A 73 -5.72 -17.38 -1.87
C GLY A 73 -6.78 -16.50 -1.19
N THR A 74 -7.38 -15.61 -1.96
CA THR A 74 -8.41 -14.67 -1.48
C THR A 74 -9.64 -15.34 -0.87
N ASN A 75 -9.79 -16.64 -1.10
CA ASN A 75 -10.96 -17.44 -0.74
C ASN A 75 -10.77 -18.22 0.57
N MET A 76 -9.64 -18.03 1.28
CA MET A 76 -9.34 -18.78 2.48
C MET A 76 -10.13 -18.25 3.68
N ILE A 77 -10.71 -19.21 4.42
CA ILE A 77 -11.37 -19.00 5.71
C ILE A 77 -10.72 -19.97 6.68
N TYR A 78 -10.47 -19.56 7.90
CA TYR A 78 -9.98 -20.47 8.93
C TYR A 78 -10.81 -20.36 10.21
N ALA A 79 -10.95 -21.48 10.87
CA ALA A 79 -11.63 -21.60 12.15
C ALA A 79 -10.66 -22.08 13.21
N ASP A 80 -10.61 -21.36 14.35
CA ASP A 80 -9.78 -21.69 15.50
C ASP A 80 -10.66 -21.91 16.71
N TYR A 81 -10.32 -22.94 17.50
CA TYR A 81 -10.88 -23.13 18.82
C TYR A 81 -10.15 -22.24 19.83
N GLN A 82 -10.86 -21.29 20.43
CA GLN A 82 -10.29 -20.35 21.40
C GLN A 82 -10.53 -20.72 22.87
N GLY A 83 -11.10 -21.87 23.13
CA GLY A 83 -11.45 -22.31 24.49
C GLY A 83 -12.92 -22.03 24.84
N GLY A 84 -13.29 -22.37 26.07
CA GLY A 84 -14.61 -22.03 26.65
C GLY A 84 -14.52 -20.78 27.51
N ALA A 85 -15.66 -20.15 27.75
CA ALA A 85 -15.76 -18.98 28.63
C ALA A 85 -15.27 -19.31 30.04
N GLN A 86 -14.17 -18.73 30.44
CA GLN A 86 -13.56 -18.50 31.78
C GLN A 86 -14.02 -19.34 33.00
N ARG A 87 -14.49 -20.55 32.83
CA ARG A 87 -14.71 -21.46 33.97
C ARG A 87 -13.57 -22.46 34.04
N ILE A 88 -12.89 -22.51 35.16
CA ILE A 88 -11.74 -23.37 35.48
C ILE A 88 -12.08 -24.88 35.34
N ASP A 89 -13.36 -25.23 35.28
CA ASP A 89 -13.86 -26.63 35.22
C ASP A 89 -14.44 -27.05 33.85
N SER A 90 -14.36 -26.24 32.81
CA SER A 90 -14.92 -26.62 31.51
C SER A 90 -13.96 -27.57 30.77
N THR A 91 -14.39 -28.80 30.50
CA THR A 91 -13.68 -29.71 29.60
C THR A 91 -13.54 -29.07 28.22
N PRO A 92 -12.35 -29.11 27.60
CA PRO A 92 -12.16 -28.58 26.25
C PRO A 92 -13.16 -29.20 25.27
N ASP A 93 -13.69 -28.39 24.37
CA ASP A 93 -14.64 -28.80 23.33
C ASP A 93 -14.07 -28.39 21.93
N PRO A 94 -12.90 -28.96 21.55
CA PRO A 94 -12.27 -28.63 20.28
C PRO A 94 -13.09 -29.16 19.11
N MET A 95 -12.88 -28.59 17.92
CA MET A 95 -13.47 -29.09 16.69
C MET A 95 -13.01 -30.52 16.39
N THR A 96 -13.76 -31.19 15.54
CA THR A 96 -13.51 -32.61 15.16
C THR A 96 -13.52 -32.73 13.63
N ILE A 97 -13.17 -33.91 13.12
CA ILE A 97 -13.22 -34.21 11.69
C ILE A 97 -14.69 -34.20 11.17
N GLU A 98 -15.63 -34.57 12.04
CA GLU A 98 -17.06 -34.57 11.75
C GLU A 98 -17.57 -33.12 11.50
N ASP A 99 -16.93 -32.11 12.09
CA ASP A 99 -17.27 -30.71 11.84
C ASP A 99 -16.80 -30.28 10.44
N VAL A 100 -15.65 -30.77 9.99
CA VAL A 100 -15.18 -30.55 8.61
C VAL A 100 -16.18 -31.10 7.61
N GLN A 101 -16.70 -32.32 7.87
CA GLN A 101 -17.69 -32.97 7.02
C GLN A 101 -19.02 -32.23 7.04
N ALA A 102 -19.50 -31.85 8.22
CA ALA A 102 -20.74 -31.10 8.37
C ALA A 102 -20.70 -29.73 7.64
N VAL A 103 -19.57 -29.04 7.70
CA VAL A 103 -19.41 -27.78 6.94
C VAL A 103 -19.40 -28.04 5.44
N ARG A 104 -18.73 -29.10 4.95
CA ARG A 104 -18.73 -29.45 3.52
C ARG A 104 -20.13 -29.77 2.99
N GLU A 105 -20.97 -30.43 3.82
CA GLU A 105 -22.34 -30.80 3.44
C GLU A 105 -23.32 -29.64 3.53
N GLN A 106 -23.22 -28.79 4.55
CA GLN A 106 -24.19 -27.75 4.83
C GLN A 106 -23.86 -26.39 4.19
N VAL A 107 -22.60 -26.14 3.82
CA VAL A 107 -22.15 -24.88 3.24
C VAL A 107 -21.68 -25.09 1.82
N SER A 108 -22.61 -25.03 0.86
CA SER A 108 -22.35 -25.29 -0.56
C SER A 108 -21.30 -24.38 -1.20
N SER A 109 -21.05 -23.20 -0.62
CA SER A 109 -20.01 -22.26 -1.06
C SER A 109 -18.58 -22.67 -0.62
N VAL A 110 -18.42 -23.71 0.19
CA VAL A 110 -17.12 -24.26 0.57
C VAL A 110 -16.72 -25.38 -0.38
N VAL A 111 -15.65 -25.20 -1.15
CA VAL A 111 -15.16 -26.15 -2.15
C VAL A 111 -14.05 -27.07 -1.65
N ALA A 112 -13.37 -26.67 -0.58
CA ALA A 112 -12.29 -27.47 0.04
C ALA A 112 -12.22 -27.15 1.53
N ALA A 113 -11.84 -28.15 2.33
CA ALA A 113 -11.62 -27.99 3.76
C ALA A 113 -10.52 -28.97 4.21
N SER A 114 -9.67 -28.52 5.11
CA SER A 114 -8.61 -29.33 5.70
C SER A 114 -8.51 -29.06 7.19
N PRO A 115 -8.64 -30.10 8.02
CA PRO A 115 -8.21 -30.02 9.41
C PRO A 115 -6.69 -29.87 9.47
N THR A 116 -6.18 -29.23 10.52
CA THR A 116 -4.74 -29.13 10.77
C THR A 116 -4.45 -29.55 12.19
N VAL A 117 -3.49 -30.44 12.32
CA VAL A 117 -2.94 -30.89 13.63
C VAL A 117 -1.45 -30.56 13.63
N ALA A 118 -1.04 -29.68 14.52
CA ALA A 118 0.36 -29.30 14.67
C ALA A 118 1.06 -30.16 15.73
N LEU A 119 2.22 -30.67 15.37
CA LEU A 119 3.09 -31.50 16.20
C LEU A 119 4.52 -30.94 16.09
N GLY A 120 5.15 -30.69 17.23
CA GLY A 120 6.59 -30.41 17.26
C GLY A 120 7.36 -31.74 17.33
N ASP A 121 8.39 -31.91 16.53
CA ASP A 121 9.28 -33.08 16.60
C ASP A 121 10.72 -32.68 16.26
N ARG A 122 11.64 -33.63 16.44
CA ARG A 122 13.05 -33.46 16.14
C ARG A 122 13.52 -34.47 15.11
N ILE A 123 14.32 -34.00 14.20
CA ILE A 123 14.95 -34.84 13.19
C ILE A 123 16.47 -34.72 13.25
N SER A 124 17.17 -35.74 12.81
CA SER A 124 18.62 -35.68 12.65
C SER A 124 18.97 -34.98 11.33
N VAL A 125 19.85 -33.99 11.42
CA VAL A 125 20.31 -33.16 10.29
C VAL A 125 21.68 -33.61 9.76
N GLY A 126 22.19 -34.77 10.25
CA GLY A 126 23.54 -35.23 9.95
C GLY A 126 24.57 -34.77 10.99
N GLY A 127 25.71 -35.48 11.07
CA GLY A 127 26.78 -35.13 12.02
C GLY A 127 26.41 -35.21 13.53
N GLY A 128 25.27 -35.87 13.86
CA GLY A 128 24.77 -35.93 15.24
C GLY A 128 23.96 -34.73 15.71
N ALA A 129 23.79 -33.71 14.85
CA ALA A 129 22.95 -32.55 15.14
C ALA A 129 21.46 -32.88 14.99
N GLN A 130 20.64 -32.32 15.90
CA GLN A 130 19.18 -32.42 15.83
C GLN A 130 18.61 -31.01 15.48
N SER A 131 17.55 -30.98 14.69
CA SER A 131 16.78 -29.77 14.41
C SER A 131 15.34 -29.98 14.79
N ASP A 132 14.76 -29.00 15.47
CA ASP A 132 13.34 -28.96 15.71
C ASP A 132 12.62 -28.69 14.38
N ILE A 133 11.58 -29.45 14.10
CA ILE A 133 10.71 -29.28 12.93
C ILE A 133 9.26 -29.18 13.36
N LEU A 134 8.46 -28.50 12.57
CA LEU A 134 7.02 -28.50 12.69
C LEU A 134 6.44 -29.58 11.77
N VAL A 135 5.69 -30.51 12.34
CA VAL A 135 4.95 -31.54 11.59
C VAL A 135 3.48 -31.15 11.60
N LEU A 136 2.90 -30.97 10.42
CA LEU A 136 1.47 -30.66 10.27
C LEU A 136 0.76 -31.84 9.63
N GLY A 137 -0.20 -32.40 10.35
CA GLY A 137 -1.15 -33.39 9.83
C GLY A 137 -2.29 -32.66 9.10
N VAL A 138 -2.40 -32.82 7.77
CA VAL A 138 -3.36 -32.11 6.93
C VAL A 138 -4.08 -33.05 5.94
N ASP A 139 -5.21 -32.60 5.40
CA ASP A 139 -5.95 -33.28 4.34
C ASP A 139 -5.32 -32.98 2.97
N PRO A 140 -5.44 -33.85 1.94
CA PRO A 140 -5.00 -33.56 0.57
C PRO A 140 -5.55 -32.24 0.00
N ALA A 141 -6.72 -31.82 0.44
CA ALA A 141 -7.32 -30.53 0.04
C ALA A 141 -6.51 -29.32 0.52
N TYR A 142 -5.61 -29.48 1.50
CA TYR A 142 -4.76 -28.42 2.04
C TYR A 142 -3.91 -27.74 0.96
N LEU A 143 -3.42 -28.51 -0.02
CA LEU A 143 -2.69 -27.99 -1.18
C LEU A 143 -3.49 -26.87 -1.88
N ARG A 144 -4.80 -27.10 -2.09
CA ARG A 144 -5.69 -26.14 -2.74
C ARG A 144 -6.05 -24.98 -1.81
N VAL A 145 -6.38 -25.28 -0.55
CA VAL A 145 -6.81 -24.27 0.43
C VAL A 145 -5.71 -23.26 0.68
N ARG A 146 -4.45 -23.71 0.79
CA ARG A 146 -3.28 -22.86 1.05
C ARG A 146 -2.54 -22.41 -0.22
N ASN A 147 -3.05 -22.77 -1.39
CA ASN A 147 -2.43 -22.42 -2.69
C ASN A 147 -0.92 -22.75 -2.71
N LEU A 148 -0.54 -23.94 -2.22
CA LEU A 148 0.85 -24.35 -2.17
C LEU A 148 1.37 -24.69 -3.57
N LYS A 149 2.64 -24.39 -3.84
CA LYS A 149 3.32 -24.76 -5.08
C LYS A 149 4.23 -25.96 -4.85
N VAL A 150 3.97 -27.07 -5.53
CA VAL A 150 4.86 -28.22 -5.55
C VAL A 150 6.02 -27.91 -6.48
N LEU A 151 7.26 -27.99 -5.97
CA LEU A 151 8.49 -27.68 -6.69
C LEU A 151 9.15 -28.94 -7.26
N ALA A 152 9.00 -30.08 -6.55
CA ALA A 152 9.51 -31.38 -6.97
C ALA A 152 8.61 -32.50 -6.42
N GLY A 153 8.48 -33.60 -7.13
CA GLY A 153 7.63 -34.72 -6.74
C GLY A 153 6.14 -34.43 -6.85
N ARG A 154 5.35 -34.96 -5.93
CA ARG A 154 3.90 -34.77 -5.85
C ARG A 154 3.43 -34.46 -4.42
N PHE A 155 2.24 -33.93 -4.29
CA PHE A 155 1.54 -33.87 -2.99
C PHE A 155 0.86 -35.22 -2.73
N PHE A 156 0.56 -35.52 -1.47
CA PHE A 156 -0.20 -36.75 -1.16
C PHE A 156 -1.67 -36.58 -1.60
N ASP A 157 -2.26 -37.69 -2.00
CA ASP A 157 -3.61 -37.78 -2.53
C ASP A 157 -4.58 -38.46 -1.51
N PRO A 158 -5.87 -38.55 -1.83
CA PRO A 158 -6.85 -39.23 -0.97
C PRO A 158 -6.54 -40.68 -0.72
N GLU A 159 -5.85 -41.38 -1.66
CA GLU A 159 -5.45 -42.82 -1.48
C GLU A 159 -4.34 -42.93 -0.44
N ASP A 160 -3.36 -42.03 -0.44
CA ASP A 160 -2.33 -41.95 0.60
C ASP A 160 -2.93 -41.71 1.98
N SER A 161 -3.95 -40.85 2.07
CA SER A 161 -4.67 -40.57 3.33
C SER A 161 -5.50 -41.78 3.79
N ALA A 162 -6.24 -42.43 2.89
CA ALA A 162 -7.07 -43.59 3.20
C ALA A 162 -6.23 -44.80 3.59
N GLY A 163 -5.11 -45.02 2.87
CA GLY A 163 -4.15 -46.07 3.13
C GLY A 163 -3.25 -45.84 4.36
N ARG A 164 -3.34 -44.64 4.96
CA ARG A 164 -2.44 -44.23 6.05
C ARG A 164 -0.97 -44.39 5.69
N ASN A 165 -0.63 -44.03 4.44
CA ASN A 165 0.73 -44.16 3.95
C ASN A 165 1.65 -43.17 4.68
N LYS A 166 2.82 -43.66 5.10
CA LYS A 166 3.83 -42.85 5.79
C LYS A 166 4.62 -42.03 4.77
N VAL A 167 3.92 -41.10 4.14
CA VAL A 167 4.47 -40.19 3.16
C VAL A 167 4.52 -38.74 3.74
N ALA A 168 5.48 -37.97 3.27
CA ALA A 168 5.67 -36.57 3.69
C ALA A 168 5.96 -35.65 2.52
N VAL A 169 5.53 -34.42 2.66
CA VAL A 169 5.90 -33.32 1.76
C VAL A 169 6.55 -32.24 2.61
N ILE A 170 7.74 -31.77 2.22
CA ILE A 170 8.54 -30.86 3.05
C ILE A 170 8.70 -29.49 2.36
N THR A 171 8.97 -28.46 3.14
CA THR A 171 9.30 -27.13 2.62
C THR A 171 10.60 -27.15 1.83
N ASP A 172 10.73 -26.25 0.87
CA ASP A 172 11.96 -26.08 0.08
C ASP A 172 13.16 -25.72 0.95
N LYS A 173 12.97 -24.92 2.01
CA LYS A 173 14.02 -24.56 2.97
C LYS A 173 14.51 -25.79 3.74
N LEU A 174 13.60 -26.63 4.22
CA LEU A 174 13.95 -27.88 4.89
C LEU A 174 14.67 -28.83 3.93
N ALA A 175 14.20 -28.93 2.67
CA ALA A 175 14.85 -29.77 1.65
C ALA A 175 16.29 -29.31 1.37
N LEU A 176 16.53 -28.01 1.25
CA LEU A 176 17.87 -27.43 1.06
C LEU A 176 18.76 -27.67 2.29
N LYS A 177 18.22 -27.51 3.49
CA LYS A 177 18.93 -27.71 4.76
C LYS A 177 19.40 -29.15 4.95
N LEU A 178 18.55 -30.13 4.58
CA LEU A 178 18.85 -31.56 4.79
C LEU A 178 19.69 -32.17 3.66
N TYR A 179 19.40 -31.77 2.41
CA TYR A 179 19.92 -32.46 1.21
C TYR A 179 20.69 -31.56 0.24
N GLY A 180 20.76 -30.27 0.53
CA GLY A 180 21.45 -29.29 -0.31
C GLY A 180 20.79 -29.02 -1.66
N ASN A 181 19.81 -29.85 -2.09
CA ASN A 181 19.13 -29.70 -3.37
C ASN A 181 17.69 -30.22 -3.28
N ILE A 182 16.73 -29.49 -3.88
CA ILE A 182 15.31 -29.78 -3.82
C ILE A 182 14.94 -31.13 -4.46
N PRO A 183 15.33 -31.45 -5.72
CA PRO A 183 15.00 -32.73 -6.35
C PRO A 183 15.57 -33.95 -5.62
N VAL A 184 16.71 -33.81 -4.97
CA VAL A 184 17.38 -34.94 -4.26
C VAL A 184 16.61 -35.36 -3.01
N ALA A 185 15.82 -34.46 -2.43
CA ALA A 185 15.01 -34.75 -1.26
C ALA A 185 13.88 -35.76 -1.54
N VAL A 186 13.37 -35.81 -2.79
CA VAL A 186 12.27 -36.68 -3.16
C VAL A 186 12.76 -38.14 -3.18
N GLY A 187 12.03 -39.03 -2.50
CA GLY A 187 12.38 -40.45 -2.34
C GLY A 187 13.22 -40.72 -1.08
N GLN A 188 13.75 -39.71 -0.40
CA GLN A 188 14.50 -39.87 0.85
C GLN A 188 13.58 -40.20 2.04
N ILE A 189 14.15 -40.78 3.07
CA ILE A 189 13.43 -41.14 4.27
C ILE A 189 13.83 -40.24 5.42
N ILE A 190 12.84 -39.59 6.03
CA ILE A 190 12.99 -38.87 7.29
C ILE A 190 12.44 -39.71 8.43
N LYS A 191 13.19 -39.83 9.53
CA LYS A 191 12.75 -40.49 10.75
C LYS A 191 12.45 -39.45 11.81
N LEU A 192 11.23 -39.46 12.33
CA LEU A 192 10.83 -38.66 13.48
C LEU A 192 11.43 -39.24 14.77
N SER A 193 11.45 -38.48 15.87
CA SER A 193 12.02 -38.90 17.16
C SER A 193 11.39 -40.18 17.69
N GLY A 194 10.11 -40.47 17.38
CA GLY A 194 9.44 -41.76 17.67
C GLY A 194 9.88 -42.93 16.81
N GLY A 195 10.90 -42.81 15.97
CA GLY A 195 11.45 -43.87 15.11
C GLY A 195 10.60 -44.20 13.88
N LEU A 196 9.48 -43.52 13.67
CA LEU A 196 8.62 -43.72 12.49
C LEU A 196 9.26 -43.11 11.23
N PRO A 197 9.49 -43.92 10.18
CA PRO A 197 10.03 -43.44 8.91
C PRO A 197 8.93 -42.84 8.04
N PHE A 198 9.22 -41.73 7.39
CA PHE A 198 8.37 -41.13 6.36
C PHE A 198 9.15 -41.00 5.06
N THR A 199 8.56 -41.41 3.96
CA THR A 199 9.13 -41.19 2.63
C THR A 199 8.75 -39.82 2.11
N ILE A 200 9.72 -39.00 1.76
CA ILE A 200 9.48 -37.69 1.13
C ILE A 200 9.01 -37.91 -0.30
N ILE A 201 7.77 -37.58 -0.61
CA ILE A 201 7.19 -37.70 -1.95
C ILE A 201 7.14 -36.39 -2.72
N GLY A 202 7.37 -35.25 -2.04
CA GLY A 202 7.39 -33.97 -2.69
C GLY A 202 8.01 -32.87 -1.83
N VAL A 203 8.34 -31.79 -2.51
CA VAL A 203 8.83 -30.56 -1.91
C VAL A 203 7.93 -29.41 -2.36
N PHE A 204 7.50 -28.60 -1.42
CA PHE A 204 6.62 -27.46 -1.70
C PHE A 204 7.20 -26.15 -1.21
N ARG A 205 6.63 -25.09 -1.73
CA ARG A 205 6.82 -23.73 -1.24
C ARG A 205 5.47 -23.08 -1.04
N GLU A 206 5.34 -22.31 0.00
CA GLU A 206 4.20 -21.41 0.18
C GLU A 206 4.25 -20.31 -0.89
N SER A 207 3.10 -19.99 -1.49
CA SER A 207 3.05 -19.02 -2.58
C SER A 207 3.43 -17.62 -2.13
N VAL A 208 3.28 -17.31 -0.83
CA VAL A 208 3.68 -16.05 -0.19
C VAL A 208 3.88 -16.23 1.30
N ASP A 209 4.89 -15.57 1.85
CA ASP A 209 5.05 -15.38 3.29
C ASP A 209 3.87 -14.56 3.84
N THR A 210 3.04 -15.18 4.64
CA THR A 210 1.83 -14.58 5.24
C THR A 210 2.23 -13.66 6.39
N PHE A 211 2.90 -12.53 6.14
CA PHE A 211 3.26 -11.51 7.16
C PHE A 211 3.73 -12.10 8.51
N GLY A 212 4.45 -13.22 8.50
CA GLY A 212 4.89 -13.92 9.72
C GLY A 212 3.78 -14.62 10.51
N GLN A 213 2.57 -14.73 9.98
CA GLN A 213 1.43 -15.43 10.62
C GLN A 213 1.06 -16.76 9.94
N SER A 214 1.95 -17.29 9.08
CA SER A 214 1.74 -18.63 8.54
C SER A 214 1.96 -19.68 9.63
N GLU A 215 1.08 -20.69 9.68
CA GLU A 215 1.32 -21.90 10.44
C GLU A 215 2.46 -22.75 9.84
N ILE A 216 2.81 -22.49 8.58
CA ILE A 216 3.94 -23.14 7.89
C ILE A 216 5.21 -22.37 8.23
N GLN A 217 6.14 -23.03 8.90
CA GLN A 217 7.47 -22.50 9.23
C GLN A 217 8.50 -22.94 8.18
N GLU A 218 9.70 -22.38 8.25
CA GLU A 218 10.80 -22.74 7.35
C GLU A 218 11.10 -24.24 7.37
N ASP A 219 11.11 -24.84 8.56
CA ASP A 219 11.36 -26.27 8.79
C ASP A 219 10.04 -27.01 9.04
N THR A 220 9.13 -27.03 8.03
CA THR A 220 7.83 -27.71 8.13
C THR A 220 7.76 -28.97 7.27
N MET A 221 7.18 -30.02 7.83
CA MET A 221 6.84 -31.26 7.18
C MET A 221 5.32 -31.47 7.22
N LEU A 222 4.70 -31.70 6.08
CA LEU A 222 3.28 -32.04 5.96
C LEU A 222 3.13 -33.55 5.84
N ILE A 223 2.22 -34.12 6.59
CA ILE A 223 1.85 -35.56 6.57
C ILE A 223 0.34 -35.71 6.46
N PRO A 224 -0.20 -36.82 5.94
CA PRO A 224 -1.64 -37.07 5.97
C PRO A 224 -2.21 -36.98 7.39
N TYR A 225 -3.35 -36.27 7.53
CA TYR A 225 -4.04 -36.13 8.81
C TYR A 225 -4.36 -37.47 9.47
N THR A 226 -4.70 -38.50 8.69
CA THR A 226 -4.97 -39.84 9.18
C THR A 226 -3.76 -40.50 9.86
N VAL A 227 -2.54 -40.10 9.45
CA VAL A 227 -1.28 -40.58 10.05
C VAL A 227 -0.93 -39.77 11.31
N SER A 228 -1.22 -38.48 11.33
CA SER A 228 -0.94 -37.64 12.50
C SER A 228 -1.67 -38.09 13.76
N ARG A 229 -2.80 -38.77 13.60
CA ARG A 229 -3.58 -39.35 14.72
C ARG A 229 -2.82 -40.45 15.50
N PHE A 230 -1.76 -41.02 14.96
CA PHE A 230 -0.92 -41.94 15.72
C PHE A 230 -0.08 -41.24 16.78
N PHE A 231 0.13 -39.94 16.64
CA PHE A 231 0.92 -39.10 17.53
C PHE A 231 0.06 -38.34 18.55
N THR A 232 -1.23 -38.18 18.26
CA THR A 232 -2.18 -37.43 19.11
C THR A 232 -3.26 -38.37 19.62
N PRO A 233 -3.38 -38.56 20.95
CA PRO A 233 -4.38 -39.47 21.52
C PRO A 233 -5.81 -38.96 21.39
N THR A 234 -6.01 -37.71 21.03
CA THR A 234 -7.32 -37.03 20.91
C THR A 234 -7.71 -36.80 19.46
N ALA A 235 -9.01 -36.96 19.15
CA ALA A 235 -9.57 -36.59 17.86
C ALA A 235 -9.72 -35.05 17.68
N ALA A 236 -9.14 -34.28 18.59
CA ALA A 236 -9.25 -32.83 18.64
C ALA A 236 -8.56 -32.17 17.45
N VAL A 237 -9.29 -31.25 16.79
CA VAL A 237 -8.80 -30.37 15.76
C VAL A 237 -8.91 -28.95 16.28
N TYR A 238 -7.78 -28.29 16.45
CA TYR A 238 -7.78 -26.92 16.97
C TYR A 238 -7.94 -25.88 15.88
N GLN A 239 -7.60 -26.25 14.63
CA GLN A 239 -7.66 -25.34 13.50
C GLN A 239 -8.13 -26.07 12.23
N ILE A 240 -9.04 -25.44 11.50
CA ILE A 240 -9.57 -25.94 10.23
C ILE A 240 -9.48 -24.83 9.20
N TYR A 241 -8.93 -25.14 8.03
CA TYR A 241 -8.85 -24.26 6.89
C TYR A 241 -9.90 -24.64 5.85
N PHE A 242 -10.60 -23.64 5.31
CA PHE A 242 -11.62 -23.76 4.28
C PHE A 242 -11.28 -22.89 3.09
N SER A 243 -11.73 -23.27 1.91
CA SER A 243 -11.70 -22.45 0.71
C SER A 243 -13.10 -22.23 0.19
N ALA A 244 -13.51 -20.98 0.03
CA ALA A 244 -14.75 -20.62 -0.62
C ALA A 244 -14.64 -20.78 -2.15
N ALA A 245 -15.79 -20.93 -2.84
CA ALA A 245 -15.84 -21.07 -4.30
C ALA A 245 -15.39 -19.79 -5.03
N SER A 246 -15.74 -18.64 -4.50
CA SER A 246 -15.36 -17.33 -5.05
C SER A 246 -15.03 -16.32 -3.93
N PRO A 247 -14.31 -15.21 -4.23
CA PRO A 247 -14.05 -14.16 -3.26
C PRO A 247 -15.32 -13.53 -2.68
N GLN A 248 -16.40 -13.48 -3.45
CA GLN A 248 -17.67 -12.91 -3.02
C GLN A 248 -18.38 -13.83 -2.00
N ASP A 249 -18.12 -15.12 -2.05
CA ASP A 249 -18.70 -16.12 -1.15
C ASP A 249 -17.98 -16.16 0.21
N VAL A 250 -16.83 -15.55 0.36
CA VAL A 250 -16.01 -15.63 1.59
C VAL A 250 -16.75 -15.11 2.83
N ILE A 251 -17.38 -13.95 2.73
CA ILE A 251 -18.10 -13.35 3.87
C ILE A 251 -19.33 -14.18 4.24
N PRO A 252 -20.23 -14.55 3.32
CA PRO A 252 -21.38 -15.40 3.65
C PRO A 252 -20.97 -16.80 4.11
N ALA A 253 -19.92 -17.40 3.52
CA ALA A 253 -19.40 -18.69 3.95
C ALA A 253 -18.82 -18.62 5.38
N THR A 254 -18.08 -17.55 5.73
CA THR A 254 -17.56 -17.34 7.08
C THR A 254 -18.69 -17.35 8.13
N ALA A 255 -19.79 -16.64 7.84
CA ALA A 255 -20.94 -16.60 8.73
C ALA A 255 -21.68 -17.95 8.80
N ALA A 256 -21.77 -18.68 7.69
CA ALA A 256 -22.38 -20.01 7.63
C ALA A 256 -21.55 -21.04 8.40
N ILE A 257 -20.22 -21.08 8.20
CA ILE A 257 -19.29 -21.97 8.93
C ILE A 257 -19.42 -21.73 10.44
N LYS A 258 -19.42 -20.46 10.86
CA LYS A 258 -19.58 -20.11 12.27
C LYS A 258 -20.86 -20.66 12.86
N ARG A 259 -22.00 -20.53 12.14
CA ARG A 259 -23.29 -21.07 12.60
C ARG A 259 -23.28 -22.61 12.69
N VAL A 260 -22.69 -23.30 11.69
CA VAL A 260 -22.58 -24.76 11.71
C VAL A 260 -21.76 -25.21 12.93
N LEU A 261 -20.59 -24.63 13.16
CA LEU A 261 -19.75 -24.97 14.32
C LEU A 261 -20.50 -24.69 15.64
N GLN A 262 -21.11 -23.53 15.80
CA GLN A 262 -21.86 -23.18 17.00
C GLN A 262 -23.07 -24.10 17.27
N SER A 263 -23.74 -24.59 16.23
CA SER A 263 -24.90 -25.48 16.38
C SER A 263 -24.52 -26.91 16.77
N ARG A 264 -23.28 -27.31 16.58
CA ARG A 264 -22.77 -28.67 16.83
C ARG A 264 -22.05 -28.83 18.18
N HIS A 265 -21.69 -27.72 18.77
CA HIS A 265 -20.90 -27.64 20.00
C HIS A 265 -21.68 -26.92 21.11
N ARG A 266 -21.10 -26.90 22.29
CA ARG A 266 -21.71 -26.27 23.46
C ARG A 266 -21.83 -24.76 23.25
N ALA A 267 -22.87 -24.15 23.80
CA ALA A 267 -23.08 -22.72 23.72
C ALA A 267 -21.96 -21.88 24.38
N GLU A 268 -21.20 -22.48 25.28
CA GLU A 268 -20.10 -21.86 26.01
C GLU A 268 -18.77 -21.92 25.24
N SER A 269 -18.69 -22.77 24.18
CA SER A 269 -17.48 -22.94 23.38
C SER A 269 -17.31 -21.81 22.40
N VAL A 270 -16.11 -21.21 22.35
CA VAL A 270 -15.81 -20.06 21.50
C VAL A 270 -14.98 -20.51 20.30
N TYR A 271 -15.56 -20.36 19.13
CA TYR A 271 -14.89 -20.60 17.84
C TYR A 271 -14.71 -19.27 17.12
N SER A 272 -13.47 -18.93 16.79
CA SER A 272 -13.14 -17.79 15.97
C SER A 272 -13.11 -18.24 14.51
N VAL A 273 -14.07 -17.79 13.71
CA VAL A 273 -14.06 -18.04 12.27
C VAL A 273 -13.70 -16.73 11.57
N GLN A 274 -12.55 -16.73 10.94
CA GLN A 274 -11.97 -15.54 10.34
C GLN A 274 -11.68 -15.78 8.86
N ASN A 275 -11.62 -14.72 8.11
CA ASN A 275 -11.24 -14.74 6.71
C ASN A 275 -10.20 -13.65 6.42
N LEU A 276 -9.44 -13.88 5.37
CA LEU A 276 -8.38 -12.95 4.97
C LEU A 276 -8.93 -11.57 4.56
N THR A 277 -10.19 -11.50 4.11
CA THR A 277 -10.85 -10.25 3.71
C THR A 277 -10.99 -9.28 4.89
N GLN A 278 -11.17 -9.80 6.12
CA GLN A 278 -11.23 -8.95 7.32
C GLN A 278 -9.89 -8.28 7.62
N PHE A 279 -8.78 -8.99 7.47
CA PHE A 279 -7.45 -8.40 7.58
C PHE A 279 -7.21 -7.33 6.51
N LEU A 280 -7.72 -7.55 5.29
CA LEU A 280 -7.70 -6.55 4.23
C LEU A 280 -8.37 -5.25 4.62
N THR A 281 -9.59 -5.33 5.11
CA THR A 281 -10.34 -4.13 5.47
C THR A 281 -9.66 -3.35 6.59
N VAL A 282 -9.04 -4.02 7.55
CA VAL A 282 -8.25 -3.39 8.61
C VAL A 282 -6.98 -2.77 8.03
N ALA A 283 -6.25 -3.49 7.20
CA ALA A 283 -5.05 -3.00 6.53
C ALA A 283 -5.33 -1.80 5.62
N GLU A 284 -6.44 -1.84 4.85
CA GLU A 284 -6.89 -0.69 4.04
C GLU A 284 -7.25 0.52 4.90
N ARG A 285 -7.91 0.32 6.04
CA ARG A 285 -8.22 1.43 6.98
C ARG A 285 -6.94 2.05 7.54
N ILE A 286 -5.96 1.23 7.91
CA ILE A 286 -4.65 1.70 8.40
C ILE A 286 -3.92 2.46 7.28
N ALA A 287 -3.86 1.91 6.07
CA ALA A 287 -3.23 2.55 4.93
C ALA A 287 -3.89 3.89 4.57
N ASN A 288 -5.23 3.95 4.59
CA ASN A 288 -5.97 5.18 4.35
C ASN A 288 -5.74 6.22 5.46
N ALA A 289 -5.68 5.81 6.72
CA ALA A 289 -5.36 6.70 7.84
C ALA A 289 -3.94 7.26 7.73
N MET A 290 -2.95 6.42 7.41
CA MET A 290 -1.57 6.86 7.16
C MET A 290 -1.48 7.83 5.98
N THR A 291 -2.18 7.53 4.88
CA THR A 291 -2.23 8.41 3.71
C THR A 291 -2.84 9.76 4.07
N LEU A 292 -3.90 9.78 4.89
CA LEU A 292 -4.51 11.03 5.36
C LEU A 292 -3.54 11.86 6.20
N ILE A 293 -2.83 11.24 7.14
CA ILE A 293 -1.82 11.92 7.97
C ILE A 293 -0.72 12.52 7.08
N LEU A 294 -0.19 11.73 6.13
CA LEU A 294 0.84 12.20 5.21
C LEU A 294 0.32 13.33 4.30
N MET A 295 -0.95 13.28 3.86
CA MET A 295 -1.59 14.37 3.14
C MET A 295 -1.66 15.66 3.96
N LEU A 296 -2.01 15.56 5.25
CA LEU A 296 -2.02 16.73 6.14
C LEU A 296 -0.62 17.34 6.28
N VAL A 297 0.41 16.53 6.44
CA VAL A 297 1.81 17.00 6.48
C VAL A 297 2.20 17.69 5.17
N SER A 298 1.87 17.09 4.03
CA SER A 298 2.12 17.68 2.70
C SER A 298 1.35 18.99 2.52
N PHE A 299 0.12 19.06 3.00
CA PHE A 299 -0.67 20.31 2.95
C PHE A 299 -0.02 21.42 3.78
N VAL A 300 0.43 21.12 5.01
CA VAL A 300 1.17 22.09 5.84
C VAL A 300 2.45 22.55 5.15
N THR A 301 3.20 21.63 4.54
CA THR A 301 4.42 21.96 3.79
C THR A 301 4.13 22.89 2.61
N LEU A 302 3.04 22.66 1.89
CA LEU A 302 2.58 23.53 0.80
C LEU A 302 2.13 24.91 1.31
N LEU A 303 1.46 24.99 2.46
CA LEU A 303 1.10 26.27 3.08
C LEU A 303 2.35 27.08 3.43
N VAL A 304 3.34 26.45 4.06
CA VAL A 304 4.62 27.12 4.39
C VAL A 304 5.32 27.61 3.12
N SER A 305 5.34 26.79 2.07
CA SER A 305 5.88 27.18 0.76
C SER A 305 5.13 28.36 0.15
N GLY A 306 3.80 28.35 0.25
CA GLY A 306 2.94 29.46 -0.21
C GLY A 306 3.21 30.78 0.55
N ILE A 307 3.38 30.71 1.86
CA ILE A 307 3.80 31.87 2.68
C ILE A 307 5.18 32.37 2.23
N GLY A 308 6.10 31.47 1.88
CA GLY A 308 7.39 31.81 1.28
C GLY A 308 7.24 32.61 -0.03
N ILE A 309 6.36 32.17 -0.94
CA ILE A 309 6.02 32.92 -2.18
C ILE A 309 5.47 34.29 -1.82
N MET A 310 4.52 34.39 -0.91
CA MET A 310 3.91 35.64 -0.50
C MET A 310 4.97 36.64 0.04
N ASN A 311 5.86 36.19 0.92
CA ASN A 311 6.88 37.04 1.53
C ASN A 311 7.86 37.58 0.49
N ILE A 312 8.28 36.74 -0.46
CA ILE A 312 9.21 37.17 -1.51
C ILE A 312 8.53 38.10 -2.48
N MET A 313 7.30 37.82 -2.85
CA MET A 313 6.53 38.71 -3.72
C MET A 313 6.28 40.08 -3.06
N LEU A 314 6.05 40.14 -1.73
CA LEU A 314 5.96 41.39 -0.99
C LEU A 314 7.29 42.17 -1.02
N ALA A 315 8.42 41.50 -0.82
CA ALA A 315 9.74 42.10 -0.93
C ALA A 315 10.02 42.61 -2.36
N THR A 316 9.59 41.85 -3.40
CA THR A 316 9.73 42.25 -4.79
C THR A 316 8.85 43.49 -5.10
N VAL A 317 7.61 43.55 -4.57
CA VAL A 317 6.75 44.75 -4.73
C VAL A 317 7.41 45.98 -4.07
N THR A 318 7.96 45.81 -2.85
CA THR A 318 8.63 46.95 -2.16
C THR A 318 9.88 47.42 -2.90
N SER A 319 10.71 46.54 -3.45
CA SER A 319 11.90 46.91 -4.23
C SER A 319 11.58 47.54 -5.57
N ARG A 320 10.33 47.37 -6.08
CA ARG A 320 9.89 47.90 -7.38
C ARG A 320 8.79 48.99 -7.29
N ILE A 321 8.61 49.59 -6.12
CA ILE A 321 7.57 50.61 -5.90
C ILE A 321 7.66 51.73 -6.94
N ARG A 322 8.84 52.28 -7.21
CA ARG A 322 9.05 53.34 -8.19
C ARG A 322 8.70 52.90 -9.61
N GLU A 323 9.06 51.70 -10.01
CA GLU A 323 8.73 51.14 -11.33
C GLU A 323 7.22 51.01 -11.51
N ILE A 324 6.52 50.50 -10.48
CA ILE A 324 5.05 50.38 -10.46
C ILE A 324 4.42 51.76 -10.54
N GLY A 325 4.98 52.73 -9.80
CA GLY A 325 4.52 54.14 -9.85
C GLY A 325 4.62 54.74 -11.24
N ILE A 326 5.74 54.56 -11.93
CA ILE A 326 5.94 55.05 -13.32
C ILE A 326 4.90 54.40 -14.26
N ARG A 327 4.71 53.09 -14.19
CA ARG A 327 3.71 52.39 -15.03
C ARG A 327 2.30 52.94 -14.82
N LYS A 328 1.92 53.16 -13.58
CA LYS A 328 0.63 53.74 -13.24
C LYS A 328 0.49 55.20 -13.70
N ALA A 329 1.53 55.99 -13.59
CA ALA A 329 1.56 57.40 -14.09
C ALA A 329 1.38 57.46 -15.62
N ILE A 330 1.88 56.47 -16.37
CA ILE A 330 1.72 56.35 -17.83
C ILE A 330 0.35 55.75 -18.21
N GLY A 331 -0.50 55.35 -17.22
CA GLY A 331 -1.87 54.89 -17.47
C GLY A 331 -2.10 53.37 -17.33
N ALA A 332 -1.20 52.60 -16.72
CA ALA A 332 -1.46 51.21 -16.44
C ALA A 332 -2.61 51.04 -15.43
N THR A 333 -3.57 50.17 -15.77
CA THR A 333 -4.72 49.89 -14.89
C THR A 333 -4.33 49.02 -13.72
N ASN A 334 -5.04 49.15 -12.59
CA ASN A 334 -4.85 48.26 -11.41
C ASN A 334 -4.99 46.77 -11.76
N ARG A 335 -5.86 46.43 -12.72
CA ARG A 335 -6.02 45.07 -13.22
C ARG A 335 -4.77 44.56 -13.94
N ALA A 336 -4.13 45.42 -14.75
CA ALA A 336 -2.91 45.04 -15.47
C ALA A 336 -1.76 44.75 -14.51
N ILE A 337 -1.54 45.62 -13.50
CA ILE A 337 -0.52 45.41 -12.47
C ILE A 337 -0.80 44.17 -11.68
N ARG A 338 -2.04 43.97 -11.19
CA ARG A 338 -2.43 42.78 -10.45
C ARG A 338 -2.22 41.52 -11.27
N PHE A 339 -2.61 41.48 -12.53
CA PHE A 339 -2.43 40.32 -13.41
C PHE A 339 -0.95 39.99 -13.62
N GLN A 340 -0.12 41.00 -13.80
CA GLN A 340 1.34 40.85 -13.97
C GLN A 340 1.97 40.15 -12.76
N PHE A 341 1.76 40.66 -11.53
CA PHE A 341 2.33 40.08 -10.33
C PHE A 341 1.74 38.69 -10.02
N LEU A 342 0.45 38.46 -10.32
CA LEU A 342 -0.17 37.13 -10.17
C LEU A 342 0.45 36.11 -11.12
N THR A 343 0.73 36.50 -12.37
CA THR A 343 1.39 35.65 -13.35
C THR A 343 2.81 35.30 -12.90
N GLU A 344 3.55 36.27 -12.32
CA GLU A 344 4.87 36.06 -11.75
C GLU A 344 4.84 35.02 -10.61
N ALA A 345 3.87 35.15 -9.70
CA ALA A 345 3.68 34.17 -8.61
C ALA A 345 3.35 32.75 -9.13
N ILE A 346 2.49 32.66 -10.16
CA ILE A 346 2.16 31.39 -10.81
C ILE A 346 3.40 30.76 -11.48
N LEU A 347 4.22 31.56 -12.15
CA LEU A 347 5.46 31.05 -12.79
C LEU A 347 6.46 30.53 -11.78
N ILE A 348 6.61 31.19 -10.62
CA ILE A 348 7.44 30.71 -9.51
C ILE A 348 6.90 29.35 -8.99
N ALA A 349 5.60 29.28 -8.71
CA ALA A 349 4.95 28.07 -8.22
C ALA A 349 5.04 26.91 -9.24
N PHE A 350 4.85 27.22 -10.52
CA PHE A 350 4.92 26.24 -11.61
C PHE A 350 6.34 25.70 -11.80
N SER A 351 7.36 26.57 -11.79
CA SER A 351 8.76 26.16 -11.91
C SER A 351 9.20 25.29 -10.73
N GLY A 352 8.86 25.68 -9.50
CA GLY A 352 9.06 24.88 -8.29
C GLY A 352 8.29 23.56 -8.35
N GLY A 353 7.05 23.60 -8.87
CA GLY A 353 6.22 22.43 -9.11
C GLY A 353 6.87 21.41 -10.06
N ILE A 354 7.42 21.85 -11.18
CA ILE A 354 8.12 20.96 -12.13
C ILE A 354 9.35 20.32 -11.48
N VAL A 355 10.17 21.12 -10.79
CA VAL A 355 11.34 20.58 -10.06
C VAL A 355 10.90 19.59 -8.99
N GLY A 356 9.81 19.89 -8.28
CA GLY A 356 9.22 19.00 -7.28
C GLY A 356 8.71 17.68 -7.87
N ILE A 357 8.10 17.71 -9.06
CA ILE A 357 7.68 16.51 -9.79
C ILE A 357 8.90 15.65 -10.14
N LEU A 358 9.92 16.24 -10.72
CA LEU A 358 11.13 15.53 -11.09
C LEU A 358 11.79 14.89 -9.86
N ALA A 359 11.94 15.62 -8.76
CA ALA A 359 12.49 15.12 -7.52
C ALA A 359 11.58 14.03 -6.88
N GLY A 360 10.27 14.27 -6.82
CA GLY A 360 9.30 13.34 -6.25
C GLY A 360 9.18 12.03 -7.05
N MET A 361 9.42 12.06 -8.36
CA MET A 361 9.44 10.86 -9.21
C MET A 361 10.81 10.16 -9.21
N ALA A 362 11.90 10.90 -9.01
CA ALA A 362 13.25 10.33 -8.97
C ALA A 362 13.44 9.37 -7.79
N ILE A 363 12.83 9.64 -6.63
CA ILE A 363 12.93 8.78 -5.43
C ILE A 363 12.31 7.39 -5.67
N PRO A 364 11.04 7.24 -6.08
CA PRO A 364 10.47 5.93 -6.43
C PRO A 364 11.22 5.22 -7.55
N PHE A 365 11.72 5.97 -8.53
CA PHE A 365 12.51 5.41 -9.62
C PHE A 365 13.86 4.84 -9.14
N SER A 366 14.56 5.55 -8.25
CA SER A 366 15.81 5.07 -7.65
C SER A 366 15.59 3.81 -6.81
N VAL A 367 14.52 3.79 -5.98
CA VAL A 367 14.17 2.61 -5.18
C VAL A 367 13.90 1.39 -6.09
N ARG A 368 13.25 1.59 -7.24
CA ARG A 368 13.01 0.52 -8.21
C ARG A 368 14.30 -0.08 -8.80
N ILE A 369 15.39 0.71 -8.91
CA ILE A 369 16.68 0.21 -9.44
C ILE A 369 17.39 -0.65 -8.39
N PHE A 370 17.27 -0.31 -7.10
CA PHE A 370 17.99 -0.98 -6.01
C PHE A 370 17.18 -2.09 -5.33
N THR A 371 15.88 -2.18 -5.61
CA THR A 371 14.98 -3.17 -4.99
C THR A 371 14.01 -3.71 -6.03
N ASP A 372 13.53 -4.94 -5.82
CA ASP A 372 12.50 -5.56 -6.66
C ASP A 372 11.10 -4.94 -6.46
N TYR A 373 10.98 -3.89 -5.66
CA TYR A 373 9.72 -3.20 -5.44
C TYR A 373 9.32 -2.34 -6.63
N HIS A 374 8.18 -2.66 -7.24
CA HIS A 374 7.62 -1.93 -8.36
C HIS A 374 6.64 -0.87 -7.87
N PHE A 375 7.10 0.37 -7.80
CA PHE A 375 6.21 1.50 -7.53
C PHE A 375 5.44 1.87 -8.80
N PRO A 376 4.09 1.89 -8.77
CA PRO A 376 3.32 2.34 -9.91
C PRO A 376 3.53 3.85 -10.10
N ILE A 377 4.16 4.23 -11.18
CA ILE A 377 4.31 5.63 -11.57
C ILE A 377 2.99 6.07 -12.22
N SER A 378 2.23 6.90 -11.53
CA SER A 378 0.97 7.43 -12.03
C SER A 378 1.19 8.81 -12.66
N GLY A 379 0.93 8.95 -13.95
CA GLY A 379 0.93 10.27 -14.61
C GLY A 379 -0.12 11.22 -14.04
N LEU A 380 -1.20 10.69 -13.47
CA LEU A 380 -2.24 11.47 -12.82
C LEU A 380 -1.71 12.21 -11.58
N SER A 381 -0.76 11.64 -10.84
CA SER A 381 -0.15 12.29 -9.67
C SER A 381 0.63 13.55 -10.06
N ALA A 382 1.31 13.54 -11.21
CA ALA A 382 2.02 14.70 -11.72
C ALA A 382 1.05 15.84 -12.11
N ILE A 383 -0.08 15.50 -12.74
CA ILE A 383 -1.12 16.49 -13.11
C ILE A 383 -1.72 17.11 -11.83
N ILE A 384 -2.08 16.28 -10.84
CA ILE A 384 -2.61 16.78 -9.57
C ILE A 384 -1.59 17.69 -8.87
N ALA A 385 -0.32 17.31 -8.86
CA ALA A 385 0.74 18.09 -8.24
C ALA A 385 0.92 19.46 -8.89
N ILE A 386 0.88 19.57 -10.24
CA ILE A 386 0.93 20.84 -10.97
C ILE A 386 -0.30 21.70 -10.65
N LEU A 387 -1.49 21.12 -10.65
CA LEU A 387 -2.71 21.85 -10.34
C LEU A 387 -2.67 22.41 -8.92
N VAL A 388 -2.28 21.59 -7.94
CA VAL A 388 -2.20 22.03 -6.54
C VAL A 388 -1.14 23.12 -6.36
N SER A 389 0.06 22.97 -6.95
CA SER A 389 1.11 23.99 -6.88
C SER A 389 0.67 25.31 -7.51
N SER A 390 -0.03 25.26 -8.66
CA SER A 390 -0.57 26.43 -9.32
C SER A 390 -1.64 27.15 -8.49
N ILE A 391 -2.53 26.39 -7.84
CA ILE A 391 -3.55 26.92 -6.93
C ILE A 391 -2.89 27.64 -5.75
N VAL A 392 -1.86 27.04 -5.15
CA VAL A 392 -1.08 27.66 -4.06
C VAL A 392 -0.44 28.96 -4.55
N GLY A 393 0.19 28.97 -5.73
CA GLY A 393 0.74 30.18 -6.33
C GLY A 393 -0.31 31.30 -6.52
N ILE A 394 -1.51 30.96 -6.96
CA ILE A 394 -2.62 31.90 -7.13
C ILE A 394 -3.09 32.45 -5.78
N ILE A 395 -3.33 31.58 -4.79
CA ILE A 395 -3.84 31.98 -3.48
C ILE A 395 -2.86 32.96 -2.80
N PHE A 396 -1.60 32.53 -2.66
CA PHE A 396 -0.59 33.30 -1.94
C PHE A 396 -0.03 34.47 -2.77
N GLY A 397 -0.07 34.40 -4.09
CA GLY A 397 0.28 35.51 -4.99
C GLY A 397 -0.77 36.62 -5.06
N THR A 398 -2.03 36.33 -4.72
CA THR A 398 -3.12 37.32 -4.80
C THR A 398 -2.93 38.50 -3.82
N ILE A 399 -2.44 38.26 -2.61
CA ILE A 399 -2.22 39.30 -1.58
C ILE A 399 -1.17 40.32 -2.06
N PRO A 400 0.07 39.93 -2.43
CA PRO A 400 1.07 40.87 -2.90
C PRO A 400 0.67 41.56 -4.22
N ALA A 401 0.04 40.84 -5.16
CA ALA A 401 -0.44 41.38 -6.39
C ALA A 401 -1.51 42.46 -6.17
N THR A 402 -2.39 42.29 -5.20
CA THR A 402 -3.39 43.31 -4.84
C THR A 402 -2.72 44.53 -4.20
N ARG A 403 -1.75 44.34 -3.29
CA ARG A 403 -0.98 45.45 -2.70
C ARG A 403 -0.25 46.28 -3.79
N ALA A 404 0.44 45.60 -4.71
CA ALA A 404 1.10 46.25 -5.84
C ALA A 404 0.13 47.12 -6.69
N SER A 405 -1.07 46.59 -6.93
CA SER A 405 -2.09 47.27 -7.72
C SER A 405 -2.72 48.48 -7.03
N GLN A 406 -2.62 48.60 -5.71
CA GLN A 406 -3.21 49.69 -4.92
C GLN A 406 -2.24 50.83 -4.60
N LEU A 407 -0.94 50.71 -4.95
CA LEU A 407 0.05 51.77 -4.73
C LEU A 407 -0.37 53.07 -5.41
N ASP A 408 -0.22 54.20 -4.70
CA ASP A 408 -0.46 55.53 -5.29
C ASP A 408 0.72 55.96 -6.18
N PRO A 409 0.48 56.39 -7.43
CA PRO A 409 1.56 56.80 -8.33
C PRO A 409 2.41 57.95 -7.76
N VAL A 410 1.77 58.92 -7.08
CA VAL A 410 2.46 60.13 -6.56
C VAL A 410 3.38 59.74 -5.38
N GLU A 411 2.86 58.92 -4.44
CA GLU A 411 3.66 58.45 -3.32
C GLU A 411 4.79 57.50 -3.78
N SER A 412 4.51 56.65 -4.77
CA SER A 412 5.48 55.72 -5.32
C SER A 412 6.67 56.41 -6.01
N LEU A 413 6.48 57.57 -6.58
CA LEU A 413 7.54 58.36 -7.22
C LEU A 413 8.38 59.18 -6.21
N ARG A 414 7.85 59.39 -4.98
CA ARG A 414 8.57 60.07 -3.88
C ARG A 414 9.38 59.11 -3.02
N TYR A 415 9.22 57.81 -3.22
CA TYR A 415 9.94 56.80 -2.47
C TYR A 415 11.42 56.77 -2.92
N GLU A 416 12.34 57.14 -2.03
CA GLU A 416 13.77 57.04 -2.23
C GLU A 416 14.29 55.61 -1.93
#